data_8fabce2d99f2fa5c75572b2f0eb6a11c
#
_entry.id   8fabce2d99f2fa5c75572b2f0eb6a11c
#
_cell.length_a   1.000
_cell.length_b   1.000
_cell.length_c   1.000
_cell.angle_alpha   90.00
_cell.angle_beta   90.00
_cell.angle_gamma   90.00
#
_symmetry.space_group_name_H-M   'P 1'
#
loop_
_entity.id
_entity.type
_entity.pdbx_description
1 polymer ?
#
loop_
_entity_poly.entity_id
_entity_poly.type
_entity_poly.pdbx_seq_one_letter_code
_entity_poly.pdbx_strand_id
1 'polypeptide(L)'
;MALLRTACTAAALLCTLVAAQAQTANYPDKPIHIIVPAAPGGVTDIVARALGQQFTELWNAQVVVENRAGANNQIAAEIVAKAVPDGYTLFVSAEATFVINPYLYKTLHYDAHKDFTPISGLIAINQALVVRNDLGINSVAEFLALAKQKPGTISFGGYGIGSTGHLNMEMLQHDAHVKFIGVQYKGATPGLNEVMGGHLDAMFISTSSAIGPWKNGHLKIIAIGSKERIPAYADIPTVAETVPGFVARSWFCLVGPAGMPKDIVEKLNSAVVKIFENAEFQERFLKPNLFTPIASPTAEFAAFIEADSKKWQEVIEAANVKLD
;
A
#
# COMPACT_ATOMS: atom_id res chain seq x y z
N MET A 1 -4.71 -13.00 58.78
CA MET A 1 -5.57 -13.04 57.57
C MET A 1 -5.10 -12.13 56.44
N ALA A 2 -4.49 -10.96 56.72
CA ALA A 2 -3.99 -10.03 55.68
C ALA A 2 -2.79 -10.60 54.88
N LEU A 3 -1.82 -11.22 55.53
CA LEU A 3 -0.62 -11.80 54.90
C LEU A 3 -0.91 -12.96 53.92
N LEU A 4 -1.97 -13.76 54.18
CA LEU A 4 -2.36 -14.84 53.26
C LEU A 4 -3.03 -14.31 51.99
N ARG A 5 -3.75 -13.18 52.07
CA ARG A 5 -4.39 -12.53 50.91
C ARG A 5 -3.36 -11.88 49.95
N THR A 6 -2.30 -11.27 50.53
CA THR A 6 -1.22 -10.68 49.73
C THR A 6 -0.36 -11.75 49.04
N ALA A 7 -0.14 -12.90 49.65
CA ALA A 7 0.61 -14.01 49.03
C ALA A 7 -0.19 -14.66 47.88
N CYS A 8 -1.51 -14.81 47.98
CA CYS A 8 -2.35 -15.34 46.90
C CYS A 8 -2.45 -14.40 45.72
N THR A 9 -2.51 -13.07 45.94
CA THR A 9 -2.52 -12.08 44.82
C THR A 9 -1.18 -12.01 44.11
N ALA A 10 -0.06 -12.09 44.81
CA ALA A 10 1.26 -12.14 44.21
C ALA A 10 1.51 -13.42 43.40
N ALA A 11 1.05 -14.58 43.89
CA ALA A 11 1.13 -15.86 43.19
C ALA A 11 0.24 -15.86 41.92
N ALA A 12 -0.96 -15.28 41.98
CA ALA A 12 -1.84 -15.15 40.80
C ALA A 12 -1.25 -14.23 39.72
N LEU A 13 -0.59 -13.11 40.09
CA LEU A 13 0.13 -12.24 39.14
C LEU A 13 1.35 -12.94 38.53
N LEU A 14 2.11 -13.70 39.28
CA LEU A 14 3.23 -14.49 38.74
C LEU A 14 2.76 -15.57 37.75
N CYS A 15 1.66 -16.26 38.04
CA CYS A 15 1.11 -17.26 37.13
C CYS A 15 0.62 -16.66 35.80
N THR A 16 0.08 -15.45 35.80
CA THR A 16 -0.34 -14.79 34.56
C THR A 16 0.83 -14.33 33.70
N LEU A 17 1.94 -13.90 34.29
CA LEU A 17 3.18 -13.54 33.58
C LEU A 17 3.87 -14.76 32.95
N VAL A 18 3.89 -15.90 33.64
CA VAL A 18 4.47 -17.15 33.10
C VAL A 18 3.62 -17.73 31.98
N ALA A 19 2.28 -17.62 32.07
CA ALA A 19 1.37 -18.09 31.03
C ALA A 19 1.50 -17.26 29.74
N ALA A 20 1.73 -15.95 29.83
CA ALA A 20 1.94 -15.09 28.68
C ALA A 20 3.26 -15.42 27.95
N GLN A 21 4.35 -15.74 28.67
CA GLN A 21 5.63 -16.14 28.06
C GLN A 21 5.60 -17.55 27.44
N ALA A 22 4.77 -18.46 27.95
CA ALA A 22 4.65 -19.82 27.40
C ALA A 22 3.90 -19.81 26.04
N GLN A 23 3.00 -18.87 25.83
CA GLN A 23 2.21 -18.79 24.60
C GLN A 23 3.04 -18.36 23.37
N THR A 24 4.12 -17.61 23.58
CA THR A 24 4.97 -17.08 22.50
C THR A 24 6.06 -18.04 22.06
N ALA A 25 6.48 -18.97 22.95
CA ALA A 25 7.53 -19.95 22.65
C ALA A 25 7.14 -20.90 21.49
N ASN A 26 5.85 -21.20 21.30
CA ASN A 26 5.34 -22.14 20.31
C ASN A 26 4.58 -21.48 19.15
N TYR A 27 4.54 -20.15 19.08
CA TYR A 27 3.87 -19.47 17.95
C TYR A 27 4.59 -19.78 16.61
N PRO A 28 3.87 -20.11 15.52
CA PRO A 28 2.45 -20.44 15.46
C PRO A 28 2.18 -21.92 15.81
N ASP A 29 1.15 -22.19 16.62
CA ASP A 29 0.70 -23.53 17.00
C ASP A 29 -0.72 -23.88 16.48
N LYS A 30 -1.35 -22.92 15.81
CA LYS A 30 -2.65 -23.05 15.14
C LYS A 30 -2.65 -22.29 13.80
N PRO A 31 -3.66 -22.44 12.93
CA PRO A 31 -3.71 -21.75 11.66
C PRO A 31 -3.67 -20.23 11.78
N ILE A 32 -2.88 -19.57 10.91
CA ILE A 32 -2.84 -18.12 10.77
C ILE A 32 -3.84 -17.71 9.68
N HIS A 33 -4.71 -16.77 9.98
CA HIS A 33 -5.65 -16.17 9.04
C HIS A 33 -5.12 -14.82 8.56
N ILE A 34 -4.93 -14.68 7.24
CA ILE A 34 -4.57 -13.41 6.62
C ILE A 34 -5.81 -12.84 5.93
N ILE A 35 -6.37 -11.80 6.50
CA ILE A 35 -7.49 -11.07 5.91
C ILE A 35 -6.96 -10.15 4.81
N VAL A 36 -7.66 -10.08 3.67
CA VAL A 36 -7.31 -9.19 2.56
C VAL A 36 -8.54 -8.42 2.06
N PRO A 37 -8.44 -7.11 1.78
CA PRO A 37 -9.56 -6.26 1.41
C PRO A 37 -9.84 -6.28 -0.10
N ALA A 38 -9.46 -7.33 -0.80
CA ALA A 38 -9.54 -7.43 -2.25
C ALA A 38 -10.25 -8.71 -2.69
N ALA A 39 -10.78 -8.69 -3.91
CA ALA A 39 -11.22 -9.92 -4.58
C ALA A 39 -10.01 -10.84 -4.88
N PRO A 40 -10.23 -12.15 -4.98
CA PRO A 40 -9.20 -13.09 -5.40
C PRO A 40 -8.52 -12.65 -6.70
N GLY A 41 -7.18 -12.77 -6.76
CA GLY A 41 -6.37 -12.35 -7.91
C GLY A 41 -5.98 -10.87 -7.95
N GLY A 42 -6.46 -10.05 -7.01
CA GLY A 42 -5.94 -8.69 -6.83
C GLY A 42 -4.55 -8.68 -6.20
N VAL A 43 -3.84 -7.56 -6.31
CA VAL A 43 -2.45 -7.44 -5.79
C VAL A 43 -2.35 -7.84 -4.33
N THR A 44 -3.26 -7.36 -3.48
CA THR A 44 -3.27 -7.68 -2.06
C THR A 44 -3.42 -9.19 -1.80
N ASP A 45 -4.28 -9.86 -2.57
CA ASP A 45 -4.49 -11.31 -2.51
C ASP A 45 -3.24 -12.09 -2.97
N ILE A 46 -2.64 -11.68 -4.09
CA ILE A 46 -1.42 -12.31 -4.62
C ILE A 46 -0.27 -12.21 -3.61
N VAL A 47 -0.08 -11.02 -3.02
CA VAL A 47 0.96 -10.79 -2.01
C VAL A 47 0.70 -11.60 -0.73
N ALA A 48 -0.56 -11.62 -0.26
CA ALA A 48 -0.94 -12.37 0.93
C ALA A 48 -0.74 -13.88 0.75
N ARG A 49 -1.09 -14.43 -0.43
CA ARG A 49 -0.88 -15.86 -0.73
C ARG A 49 0.60 -16.21 -0.85
N ALA A 50 1.41 -15.36 -1.51
CA ALA A 50 2.85 -15.56 -1.59
C ALA A 50 3.50 -15.53 -0.19
N LEU A 51 3.12 -14.57 0.65
CA LEU A 51 3.58 -14.48 2.04
C LEU A 51 3.11 -15.69 2.85
N GLY A 52 1.84 -16.09 2.73
CA GLY A 52 1.25 -17.23 3.42
C GLY A 52 1.93 -18.55 3.08
N GLN A 53 2.29 -18.76 1.80
CA GLN A 53 3.08 -19.90 1.38
C GLN A 53 4.44 -19.91 2.06
N GLN A 54 5.14 -18.78 2.09
CA GLN A 54 6.45 -18.66 2.76
C GLN A 54 6.37 -18.91 4.26
N PHE A 55 5.31 -18.43 4.93
CA PHE A 55 5.07 -18.72 6.35
C PHE A 55 4.81 -20.22 6.58
N THR A 56 4.04 -20.86 5.67
CA THR A 56 3.81 -22.31 5.73
C THR A 56 5.12 -23.09 5.61
N GLU A 57 5.97 -22.73 4.65
CA GLU A 57 7.28 -23.37 4.46
C GLU A 57 8.22 -23.14 5.65
N LEU A 58 8.23 -21.91 6.21
CA LEU A 58 9.12 -21.54 7.31
C LEU A 58 8.75 -22.17 8.66
N TRP A 59 7.45 -22.28 8.95
CA TRP A 59 6.97 -22.69 10.28
C TRP A 59 6.20 -24.01 10.29
N ASN A 60 6.00 -24.65 9.14
CA ASN A 60 5.12 -25.81 8.98
C ASN A 60 3.71 -25.57 9.55
N ALA A 61 3.23 -24.32 9.44
CA ALA A 61 1.95 -23.88 9.94
C ALA A 61 0.96 -23.67 8.79
N GLN A 62 -0.31 -23.97 9.02
CA GLN A 62 -1.36 -23.66 8.04
C GLN A 62 -1.61 -22.14 7.99
N VAL A 63 -1.63 -21.60 6.78
CA VAL A 63 -2.02 -20.18 6.54
C VAL A 63 -3.23 -20.14 5.63
N VAL A 64 -4.27 -19.43 6.08
CA VAL A 64 -5.53 -19.26 5.35
C VAL A 64 -5.68 -17.80 4.93
N VAL A 65 -5.79 -17.55 3.61
CA VAL A 65 -6.05 -16.20 3.09
C VAL A 65 -7.54 -16.03 2.85
N GLU A 66 -8.12 -15.01 3.48
CA GLU A 66 -9.55 -14.69 3.42
C GLU A 66 -9.81 -13.36 2.73
N ASN A 67 -10.55 -13.39 1.62
CA ASN A 67 -10.93 -12.20 0.87
C ASN A 67 -12.18 -11.54 1.46
N ARG A 68 -12.07 -10.29 1.89
CA ARG A 68 -13.13 -9.45 2.49
C ARG A 68 -13.19 -8.09 1.78
N ALA A 69 -13.51 -8.12 0.49
CA ALA A 69 -13.57 -6.92 -0.33
C ALA A 69 -14.77 -6.03 0.00
N GLY A 70 -14.62 -4.73 -0.15
CA GLY A 70 -15.70 -3.75 -0.10
C GLY A 70 -15.37 -2.48 0.67
N ALA A 71 -16.18 -1.45 0.43
CA ALA A 71 -16.12 -0.14 1.09
C ALA A 71 -14.70 0.46 1.19
N ASN A 72 -13.94 0.42 0.11
CA ASN A 72 -12.55 0.89 0.07
C ASN A 72 -11.71 0.34 1.24
N ASN A 73 -11.68 -0.98 1.40
CA ASN A 73 -10.97 -1.76 2.43
C ASN A 73 -11.59 -1.72 3.84
N GLN A 74 -12.61 -0.91 4.11
CA GLN A 74 -13.15 -0.70 5.45
C GLN A 74 -13.72 -1.98 6.07
N ILE A 75 -14.39 -2.85 5.28
CA ILE A 75 -14.96 -4.11 5.78
C ILE A 75 -13.87 -5.01 6.38
N ALA A 76 -12.77 -5.20 5.67
CA ALA A 76 -11.66 -6.02 6.14
C ALA A 76 -10.93 -5.38 7.33
N ALA A 77 -10.73 -4.06 7.29
CA ALA A 77 -10.10 -3.29 8.35
C ALA A 77 -10.87 -3.43 9.67
N GLU A 78 -12.21 -3.30 9.63
CA GLU A 78 -13.08 -3.44 10.81
C GLU A 78 -13.02 -4.86 11.42
N ILE A 79 -12.96 -5.90 10.59
CA ILE A 79 -12.81 -7.29 11.05
C ILE A 79 -11.51 -7.44 11.84
N VAL A 80 -10.40 -6.93 11.30
CA VAL A 80 -9.09 -7.08 11.95
C VAL A 80 -8.96 -6.17 13.18
N ALA A 81 -9.46 -4.96 13.13
CA ALA A 81 -9.47 -4.04 14.28
C ALA A 81 -10.14 -4.63 15.52
N LYS A 82 -11.14 -5.52 15.33
CA LYS A 82 -11.89 -6.21 16.41
C LYS A 82 -11.38 -7.60 16.75
N ALA A 83 -10.33 -8.08 16.07
CA ALA A 83 -9.80 -9.41 16.29
C ALA A 83 -8.98 -9.49 17.58
N VAL A 84 -8.79 -10.72 18.08
CA VAL A 84 -7.91 -10.98 19.22
C VAL A 84 -6.46 -10.70 18.83
N PRO A 85 -5.69 -9.94 19.62
CA PRO A 85 -4.32 -9.55 19.27
C PRO A 85 -3.29 -10.65 19.61
N ASP A 86 -3.56 -11.88 19.19
CA ASP A 86 -2.73 -13.07 19.46
C ASP A 86 -1.82 -13.49 18.32
N GLY A 87 -1.81 -12.71 17.21
CA GLY A 87 -0.99 -12.97 16.03
C GLY A 87 -1.61 -13.93 15.01
N TYR A 88 -2.77 -14.50 15.26
CA TYR A 88 -3.40 -15.46 14.35
C TYR A 88 -4.42 -14.85 13.40
N THR A 89 -4.79 -13.59 13.60
CA THR A 89 -5.53 -12.80 12.62
C THR A 89 -4.66 -11.64 12.18
N LEU A 90 -4.19 -11.68 10.93
CA LEU A 90 -3.32 -10.69 10.33
C LEU A 90 -4.04 -9.99 9.17
N PHE A 91 -3.55 -8.85 8.78
CA PHE A 91 -4.10 -8.04 7.71
C PHE A 91 -3.03 -7.65 6.70
N VAL A 92 -3.18 -8.12 5.47
CA VAL A 92 -2.42 -7.59 4.33
C VAL A 92 -3.29 -6.58 3.62
N SER A 93 -2.88 -5.32 3.64
CA SER A 93 -3.65 -4.23 3.07
C SER A 93 -2.78 -3.20 2.37
N ALA A 94 -3.43 -2.26 1.67
CA ALA A 94 -2.78 -1.16 0.97
C ALA A 94 -2.80 0.13 1.81
N GLU A 95 -1.98 1.10 1.39
CA GLU A 95 -1.85 2.44 1.97
C GLU A 95 -3.19 3.12 2.22
N ALA A 96 -4.17 2.93 1.33
CA ALA A 96 -5.47 3.58 1.43
C ALA A 96 -6.12 3.38 2.81
N THR A 97 -5.97 2.18 3.40
CA THR A 97 -6.54 1.86 4.71
C THR A 97 -5.97 2.75 5.83
N PHE A 98 -4.68 3.07 5.77
CA PHE A 98 -3.96 3.66 6.89
C PHE A 98 -3.72 5.16 6.74
N VAL A 99 -3.48 5.63 5.50
CA VAL A 99 -3.00 7.00 5.26
C VAL A 99 -3.87 7.82 4.31
N ILE A 100 -4.88 7.24 3.67
CA ILE A 100 -5.80 7.93 2.76
C ILE A 100 -7.21 8.01 3.36
N ASN A 101 -7.80 6.87 3.70
CA ASN A 101 -9.18 6.80 4.22
C ASN A 101 -9.44 7.69 5.44
N PRO A 102 -8.51 7.84 6.42
CA PRO A 102 -8.69 8.73 7.57
C PRO A 102 -8.97 10.18 7.20
N TYR A 103 -8.47 10.64 6.07
CA TYR A 103 -8.65 12.01 5.60
C TYR A 103 -9.74 12.17 4.54
N LEU A 104 -10.09 11.06 3.88
CA LEU A 104 -11.02 11.02 2.77
C LEU A 104 -12.48 10.87 3.24
N TYR A 105 -12.72 10.01 4.24
CA TYR A 105 -14.06 9.69 4.73
C TYR A 105 -14.41 10.49 6.00
N LYS A 106 -15.65 10.98 6.06
CA LYS A 106 -16.18 11.64 7.27
C LYS A 106 -16.38 10.67 8.43
N THR A 107 -16.72 9.42 8.12
CA THR A 107 -16.97 8.36 9.10
C THR A 107 -16.21 7.11 8.71
N LEU A 108 -15.34 6.64 9.58
CA LEU A 108 -14.68 5.33 9.49
C LEU A 108 -15.13 4.45 10.65
N HIS A 109 -15.27 3.16 10.40
CA HIS A 109 -15.59 2.17 11.44
C HIS A 109 -14.35 1.59 12.13
N TYR A 110 -13.19 2.19 11.91
CA TYR A 110 -11.90 1.85 12.54
C TYR A 110 -11.04 3.12 12.70
N ASP A 111 -10.12 3.09 13.63
CA ASP A 111 -9.09 4.12 13.80
C ASP A 111 -7.75 3.59 13.26
N ALA A 112 -7.31 4.16 12.13
CA ALA A 112 -6.09 3.70 11.45
C ALA A 112 -4.82 3.79 12.31
N HIS A 113 -4.79 4.70 13.29
CA HIS A 113 -3.63 4.93 14.16
C HIS A 113 -3.67 4.12 15.46
N LYS A 114 -4.88 3.68 15.90
CA LYS A 114 -5.04 3.05 17.21
C LYS A 114 -5.40 1.57 17.14
N ASP A 115 -6.10 1.13 16.10
CA ASP A 115 -6.67 -0.21 16.04
C ASP A 115 -5.73 -1.25 15.44
N PHE A 116 -4.54 -0.85 14.99
CA PHE A 116 -3.59 -1.75 14.35
C PHE A 116 -2.19 -1.67 14.96
N THR A 117 -1.54 -2.84 14.98
CA THR A 117 -0.11 -2.96 15.27
C THR A 117 0.64 -3.12 13.95
N PRO A 118 1.47 -2.16 13.52
CA PRO A 118 2.34 -2.32 12.35
C PRO A 118 3.30 -3.49 12.55
N ILE A 119 3.47 -4.33 11.51
CA ILE A 119 4.42 -5.44 11.52
C ILE A 119 5.54 -5.15 10.52
N SER A 120 5.21 -5.00 9.23
CA SER A 120 6.19 -4.69 8.18
C SER A 120 5.54 -4.10 6.94
N GLY A 121 6.26 -3.24 6.21
CA GLY A 121 6.02 -3.04 4.81
C GLY A 121 6.26 -4.34 4.04
N LEU A 122 5.60 -4.53 2.89
CA LEU A 122 5.77 -5.69 2.03
C LEU A 122 6.34 -5.27 0.68
N ILE A 123 5.52 -4.62 -0.12
CA ILE A 123 5.87 -4.16 -1.46
C ILE A 123 5.41 -2.74 -1.73
N ALA A 124 6.07 -2.07 -2.65
CA ALA A 124 5.56 -0.89 -3.34
C ALA A 124 5.37 -1.18 -4.83
N ILE A 125 4.34 -0.58 -5.41
CA ILE A 125 4.08 -0.57 -6.85
C ILE A 125 4.22 0.86 -7.33
N ASN A 126 5.23 1.10 -8.15
CA ASN A 126 5.45 2.40 -8.72
C ASN A 126 4.40 2.71 -9.80
N GLN A 127 3.92 3.95 -9.85
CA GLN A 127 3.00 4.43 -10.86
C GLN A 127 3.81 5.02 -12.02
N ALA A 128 3.37 4.75 -13.24
CA ALA A 128 3.88 5.42 -14.44
C ALA A 128 2.95 6.59 -14.79
N LEU A 129 3.53 7.73 -15.11
CA LEU A 129 2.82 8.83 -15.77
C LEU A 129 2.77 8.53 -17.27
N VAL A 130 1.60 8.15 -17.74
CA VAL A 130 1.35 7.85 -19.14
C VAL A 130 0.60 8.97 -19.81
N VAL A 131 0.90 9.18 -21.10
CA VAL A 131 0.22 10.16 -21.95
C VAL A 131 -0.15 9.55 -23.30
N ARG A 132 -1.19 10.08 -23.96
CA ARG A 132 -1.54 9.68 -25.32
C ARG A 132 -0.45 10.08 -26.32
N ASN A 133 -0.28 9.30 -27.37
CA ASN A 133 0.84 9.45 -28.32
C ASN A 133 0.85 10.78 -29.06
N ASP A 134 -0.33 11.27 -29.46
CA ASP A 134 -0.53 12.46 -30.29
C ASP A 134 -0.52 13.77 -29.49
N LEU A 135 -0.31 13.72 -28.15
CA LEU A 135 -0.14 14.91 -27.33
C LEU A 135 1.15 15.69 -27.68
N GLY A 136 2.10 15.03 -28.35
CA GLY A 136 3.32 15.67 -28.85
C GLY A 136 4.39 15.95 -27.80
N ILE A 137 4.25 15.41 -26.57
CA ILE A 137 5.19 15.58 -25.45
C ILE A 137 5.96 14.29 -25.17
N ASN A 138 7.19 14.42 -24.62
CA ASN A 138 8.07 13.30 -24.35
C ASN A 138 8.71 13.35 -22.94
N SER A 139 8.38 14.37 -22.15
CA SER A 139 8.95 14.54 -20.81
C SER A 139 7.96 15.18 -19.86
N VAL A 140 8.22 15.02 -18.55
CA VAL A 140 7.44 15.69 -17.49
C VAL A 140 7.57 17.21 -17.63
N ALA A 141 8.75 17.72 -17.96
CA ALA A 141 8.97 19.16 -18.15
C ALA A 141 8.08 19.73 -19.27
N GLU A 142 8.01 19.07 -20.43
CA GLU A 142 7.11 19.47 -21.53
C GLU A 142 5.63 19.37 -21.12
N PHE A 143 5.25 18.30 -20.38
CA PHE A 143 3.89 18.12 -19.88
C PHE A 143 3.46 19.26 -18.96
N LEU A 144 4.31 19.61 -17.99
CA LEU A 144 4.04 20.71 -17.06
C LEU A 144 4.08 22.08 -17.74
N ALA A 145 4.96 22.26 -18.74
CA ALA A 145 4.99 23.49 -19.53
C ALA A 145 3.68 23.68 -20.31
N LEU A 146 3.15 22.62 -20.94
CA LEU A 146 1.86 22.66 -21.64
C LEU A 146 0.73 22.98 -20.65
N ALA A 147 0.72 22.37 -19.46
CA ALA A 147 -0.28 22.64 -18.43
C ALA A 147 -0.24 24.09 -17.93
N LYS A 148 0.95 24.69 -17.82
CA LYS A 148 1.13 26.11 -17.44
C LYS A 148 0.68 27.07 -18.55
N GLN A 149 0.92 26.71 -19.79
CA GLN A 149 0.48 27.52 -20.93
C GLN A 149 -1.04 27.49 -21.15
N LYS A 150 -1.67 26.35 -20.85
CA LYS A 150 -3.10 26.11 -21.05
C LYS A 150 -3.73 25.53 -19.79
N PRO A 151 -3.89 26.30 -18.70
CA PRO A 151 -4.45 25.80 -17.45
C PRO A 151 -5.85 25.23 -17.62
N GLY A 152 -6.10 24.03 -17.06
CA GLY A 152 -7.40 23.39 -17.10
C GLY A 152 -7.84 22.91 -18.48
N THR A 153 -6.89 22.59 -19.39
CA THR A 153 -7.21 22.03 -20.71
C THR A 153 -6.75 20.58 -20.85
N ILE A 154 -5.75 20.15 -20.07
CA ILE A 154 -5.25 18.79 -20.10
C ILE A 154 -6.21 17.92 -19.25
N SER A 155 -6.78 16.91 -19.89
CA SER A 155 -7.63 15.92 -19.24
C SER A 155 -6.79 14.83 -18.58
N PHE A 156 -7.18 14.44 -17.37
CA PHE A 156 -6.50 13.47 -16.56
C PHE A 156 -7.43 12.40 -15.99
N GLY A 157 -7.05 11.13 -16.11
CA GLY A 157 -7.82 10.00 -15.64
C GLY A 157 -7.47 9.52 -14.23
N GLY A 158 -8.50 9.49 -13.37
CA GLY A 158 -8.48 8.71 -12.14
C GLY A 158 -9.33 7.45 -12.29
N TYR A 159 -9.06 6.44 -11.49
CA TYR A 159 -9.83 5.19 -11.47
C TYR A 159 -10.73 5.05 -10.26
N GLY A 160 -11.32 6.17 -9.88
CA GLY A 160 -12.23 6.39 -8.77
C GLY A 160 -11.77 7.56 -7.91
N ILE A 161 -12.73 8.30 -7.33
CA ILE A 161 -12.42 9.39 -6.40
C ILE A 161 -11.66 8.82 -5.20
N GLY A 162 -10.54 9.45 -4.82
CA GLY A 162 -9.67 8.97 -3.75
C GLY A 162 -8.79 7.77 -4.12
N SER A 163 -8.83 7.28 -5.37
CA SER A 163 -7.87 6.28 -5.83
C SER A 163 -6.45 6.84 -5.90
N THR A 164 -5.45 5.96 -5.82
CA THR A 164 -4.03 6.36 -5.93
C THR A 164 -3.76 7.12 -7.23
N GLY A 165 -4.36 6.72 -8.36
CA GLY A 165 -4.22 7.45 -9.62
C GLY A 165 -4.81 8.86 -9.57
N HIS A 166 -5.98 9.03 -8.95
CA HIS A 166 -6.58 10.34 -8.71
C HIS A 166 -5.68 11.20 -7.82
N LEU A 167 -5.32 10.70 -6.64
CA LEU A 167 -4.56 11.46 -5.66
C LEU A 167 -3.12 11.78 -6.11
N ASN A 168 -2.47 10.90 -6.89
CA ASN A 168 -1.15 11.19 -7.46
C ASN A 168 -1.19 12.36 -8.46
N MET A 169 -2.29 12.54 -9.20
CA MET A 169 -2.41 13.72 -10.05
C MET A 169 -2.72 14.97 -9.25
N GLU A 170 -3.57 14.87 -8.23
CA GLU A 170 -3.80 16.01 -7.34
C GLU A 170 -2.48 16.45 -6.69
N MET A 171 -1.64 15.50 -6.28
CA MET A 171 -0.31 15.77 -5.78
C MET A 171 0.57 16.44 -6.84
N LEU A 172 0.54 15.97 -8.09
CA LEU A 172 1.32 16.59 -9.17
C LEU A 172 0.83 18.01 -9.47
N GLN A 173 -0.50 18.26 -9.45
CA GLN A 173 -1.08 19.60 -9.60
C GLN A 173 -0.60 20.54 -8.51
N HIS A 174 -0.64 20.07 -7.24
CA HIS A 174 -0.21 20.83 -6.09
C HIS A 174 1.29 21.16 -6.17
N ASP A 175 2.14 20.15 -6.34
CA ASP A 175 3.60 20.31 -6.28
C ASP A 175 4.18 21.11 -7.48
N ALA A 176 3.55 21.01 -8.65
CA ALA A 176 3.97 21.71 -9.86
C ALA A 176 3.22 23.03 -10.10
N HIS A 177 2.23 23.38 -9.28
CA HIS A 177 1.37 24.56 -9.41
C HIS A 177 0.71 24.66 -10.80
N VAL A 178 0.07 23.57 -11.24
CA VAL A 178 -0.67 23.46 -12.51
C VAL A 178 -2.13 23.06 -12.27
N LYS A 179 -2.97 23.12 -13.32
CA LYS A 179 -4.36 22.66 -13.27
C LYS A 179 -4.65 21.68 -14.39
N PHE A 180 -5.28 20.55 -14.04
CA PHE A 180 -5.81 19.55 -14.96
C PHE A 180 -7.34 19.44 -14.84
N ILE A 181 -7.98 18.77 -15.80
CA ILE A 181 -9.38 18.37 -15.73
C ILE A 181 -9.43 16.90 -15.32
N GLY A 182 -9.86 16.62 -14.08
CA GLY A 182 -10.00 15.24 -13.59
C GLY A 182 -11.22 14.53 -14.19
N VAL A 183 -11.02 13.37 -14.80
CA VAL A 183 -12.08 12.47 -15.28
C VAL A 183 -12.01 11.15 -14.53
N GLN A 184 -13.08 10.75 -13.85
CA GLN A 184 -13.08 9.57 -13.02
C GLN A 184 -13.73 8.37 -13.73
N TYR A 185 -13.00 7.25 -13.79
CA TYR A 185 -13.45 5.99 -14.38
C TYR A 185 -13.76 4.94 -13.31
N LYS A 186 -14.52 3.91 -13.67
CA LYS A 186 -14.81 2.76 -12.79
C LYS A 186 -13.68 1.72 -12.90
N GLY A 187 -12.46 2.10 -12.49
CA GLY A 187 -11.28 1.25 -12.51
C GLY A 187 -10.19 1.74 -13.47
N ALA A 188 -9.00 1.15 -13.36
CA ALA A 188 -7.81 1.58 -14.10
C ALA A 188 -7.88 1.24 -15.60
N THR A 189 -8.37 0.06 -15.95
CA THR A 189 -8.42 -0.41 -17.35
C THR A 189 -9.26 0.48 -18.26
N PRO A 190 -10.49 0.92 -17.90
CA PRO A 190 -11.24 1.88 -18.70
C PRO A 190 -10.47 3.17 -18.96
N GLY A 191 -9.88 3.79 -17.93
CA GLY A 191 -9.07 5.00 -18.08
C GLY A 191 -7.86 4.81 -19.00
N LEU A 192 -7.16 3.69 -18.87
CA LEU A 192 -6.04 3.33 -19.74
C LEU A 192 -6.45 3.21 -21.21
N ASN A 193 -7.61 2.60 -21.47
CA ASN A 193 -8.16 2.48 -22.82
C ASN A 193 -8.46 3.86 -23.44
N GLU A 194 -8.94 4.82 -22.63
CA GLU A 194 -9.21 6.18 -23.09
C GLU A 194 -7.90 6.94 -23.42
N VAL A 195 -6.81 6.71 -22.66
CA VAL A 195 -5.48 7.26 -23.03
C VAL A 195 -5.00 6.66 -24.35
N MET A 196 -5.11 5.33 -24.52
CA MET A 196 -4.71 4.66 -25.77
C MET A 196 -5.57 5.08 -26.96
N GLY A 197 -6.86 5.38 -26.73
CA GLY A 197 -7.80 5.87 -27.75
C GLY A 197 -7.66 7.34 -28.08
N GLY A 198 -6.81 8.10 -27.36
CA GLY A 198 -6.63 9.54 -27.58
C GLY A 198 -7.74 10.43 -27.00
N HIS A 199 -8.67 9.87 -26.21
CA HIS A 199 -9.78 10.61 -25.60
C HIS A 199 -9.42 11.19 -24.22
N LEU A 200 -8.30 10.75 -23.64
CA LEU A 200 -7.76 11.21 -22.37
C LEU A 200 -6.27 11.54 -22.54
N ASP A 201 -5.83 12.70 -22.04
CA ASP A 201 -4.46 13.15 -22.27
C ASP A 201 -3.43 12.41 -21.43
N ALA A 202 -3.73 12.15 -20.14
CA ALA A 202 -2.78 11.55 -19.22
C ALA A 202 -3.46 10.76 -18.07
N MET A 203 -2.70 9.88 -17.43
CA MET A 203 -3.07 9.28 -16.15
C MET A 203 -1.83 8.75 -15.41
N PHE A 204 -1.96 8.57 -14.09
CA PHE A 204 -1.08 7.68 -13.35
C PHE A 204 -1.67 6.28 -13.29
N ILE A 205 -0.86 5.27 -13.62
CA ILE A 205 -1.26 3.86 -13.57
C ILE A 205 -0.08 3.01 -13.12
N SER A 206 -0.32 1.81 -12.58
CA SER A 206 0.79 0.91 -12.21
C SER A 206 1.75 0.70 -13.38
N THR A 207 3.05 0.76 -13.11
CA THR A 207 4.08 0.56 -14.15
C THR A 207 3.89 -0.77 -14.87
N SER A 208 3.51 -1.83 -14.15
CA SER A 208 3.24 -3.14 -14.74
C SER A 208 2.12 -3.12 -15.79
N SER A 209 1.07 -2.33 -15.57
CA SER A 209 -0.03 -2.16 -16.53
C SER A 209 0.35 -1.29 -17.73
N ALA A 210 1.28 -0.34 -17.55
CA ALA A 210 1.69 0.60 -18.59
C ALA A 210 2.70 0.00 -19.59
N ILE A 211 3.58 -0.91 -19.14
CA ILE A 211 4.72 -1.43 -19.93
C ILE A 211 4.28 -2.11 -21.23
N GLY A 212 3.25 -2.96 -21.18
CA GLY A 212 2.75 -3.65 -22.38
C GLY A 212 2.25 -2.67 -23.46
N PRO A 213 1.28 -1.82 -23.15
CA PRO A 213 0.80 -0.78 -24.06
C PRO A 213 1.90 0.15 -24.57
N TRP A 214 2.84 0.56 -23.73
CA TRP A 214 3.98 1.39 -24.14
C TRP A 214 4.89 0.67 -25.14
N LYS A 215 5.29 -0.57 -24.88
CA LYS A 215 6.12 -1.37 -25.82
C LYS A 215 5.44 -1.59 -27.15
N ASN A 216 4.12 -1.68 -27.17
CA ASN A 216 3.32 -1.82 -28.38
C ASN A 216 3.01 -0.49 -29.07
N GLY A 217 3.52 0.64 -28.57
CA GLY A 217 3.35 1.95 -29.16
C GLY A 217 1.95 2.55 -29.04
N HIS A 218 1.12 2.07 -28.09
CA HIS A 218 -0.24 2.59 -27.90
C HIS A 218 -0.31 3.84 -27.02
N LEU A 219 0.72 4.09 -26.22
CA LEU A 219 0.86 5.27 -25.38
C LEU A 219 2.35 5.55 -25.13
N LYS A 220 2.66 6.69 -24.49
CA LYS A 220 4.00 7.00 -23.97
C LYS A 220 4.03 6.92 -22.46
N ILE A 221 5.11 6.36 -21.90
CA ILE A 221 5.50 6.55 -20.50
C ILE A 221 6.50 7.70 -20.48
N ILE A 222 6.15 8.83 -19.89
CA ILE A 222 7.05 9.99 -19.82
C ILE A 222 7.83 10.06 -18.52
N ALA A 223 7.41 9.35 -17.48
CA ALA A 223 8.17 9.15 -16.25
C ALA A 223 7.56 8.02 -15.40
N ILE A 224 8.35 7.56 -14.41
CA ILE A 224 7.89 6.66 -13.35
C ILE A 224 7.90 7.44 -12.02
N GLY A 225 6.92 7.17 -11.16
CA GLY A 225 6.77 7.82 -9.86
C GLY A 225 7.67 7.24 -8.75
N SER A 226 8.65 6.41 -9.07
CA SER A 226 9.62 5.91 -8.10
C SER A 226 10.61 7.00 -7.67
N LYS A 227 11.22 6.82 -6.50
CA LYS A 227 12.28 7.71 -6.01
C LYS A 227 13.52 7.67 -6.92
N GLU A 228 13.83 6.48 -7.43
CA GLU A 228 14.97 6.22 -8.32
C GLU A 228 14.47 5.50 -9.57
N ARG A 229 15.24 5.55 -10.65
CA ARG A 229 14.91 4.82 -11.89
C ARG A 229 14.87 3.32 -11.64
N ILE A 230 13.90 2.65 -12.26
CA ILE A 230 13.80 1.18 -12.19
C ILE A 230 14.90 0.57 -13.07
N PRO A 231 15.78 -0.30 -12.54
CA PRO A 231 16.90 -0.83 -13.32
C PRO A 231 16.50 -1.50 -14.64
N ALA A 232 15.38 -2.22 -14.65
CA ALA A 232 14.85 -2.87 -15.87
C ALA A 232 14.34 -1.86 -16.94
N TYR A 233 14.17 -0.59 -16.59
CA TYR A 233 13.67 0.50 -17.44
C TYR A 233 14.43 1.80 -17.14
N ALA A 234 15.77 1.70 -17.08
CA ALA A 234 16.64 2.80 -16.69
C ALA A 234 16.57 4.02 -17.65
N ASP A 235 16.11 3.83 -18.88
CA ASP A 235 15.91 4.93 -19.85
C ASP A 235 14.67 5.78 -19.52
N ILE A 236 13.73 5.28 -18.71
CA ILE A 236 12.55 6.05 -18.32
C ILE A 236 12.92 6.88 -17.09
N PRO A 237 12.82 8.23 -17.16
CA PRO A 237 13.13 9.09 -16.01
C PRO A 237 12.11 8.94 -14.89
N THR A 238 12.45 9.44 -13.69
CA THR A 238 11.47 9.59 -12.61
C THR A 238 10.80 10.97 -12.66
N VAL A 239 9.59 11.07 -12.12
CA VAL A 239 8.92 12.38 -11.96
C VAL A 239 9.76 13.29 -11.05
N ALA A 240 10.44 12.72 -10.05
CA ALA A 240 11.31 13.43 -9.11
C ALA A 240 12.49 14.16 -9.77
N GLU A 241 12.93 13.72 -10.95
CA GLU A 241 13.97 14.43 -11.73
C GLU A 241 13.50 15.80 -12.24
N THR A 242 12.18 16.02 -12.34
CA THR A 242 11.59 17.31 -12.75
C THR A 242 10.89 18.00 -11.57
N VAL A 243 10.24 17.25 -10.70
CA VAL A 243 9.53 17.74 -9.50
C VAL A 243 10.20 17.13 -8.27
N PRO A 244 11.19 17.80 -7.65
CA PRO A 244 11.97 17.26 -6.56
C PRO A 244 11.11 16.76 -5.40
N GLY A 245 11.37 15.57 -4.91
CA GLY A 245 10.63 14.95 -3.80
C GLY A 245 9.32 14.26 -4.18
N PHE A 246 8.87 14.37 -5.44
CA PHE A 246 7.66 13.70 -5.91
C PHE A 246 7.84 12.18 -5.94
N VAL A 247 6.93 11.45 -5.30
CA VAL A 247 6.88 9.99 -5.35
C VAL A 247 5.43 9.56 -5.51
N ALA A 248 5.12 8.87 -6.62
CA ALA A 248 3.82 8.28 -6.91
C ALA A 248 3.94 6.76 -6.89
N ARG A 249 3.50 6.16 -5.79
CA ARG A 249 3.50 4.70 -5.60
C ARG A 249 2.33 4.29 -4.73
N SER A 250 1.87 3.05 -4.90
CA SER A 250 1.05 2.35 -3.92
C SER A 250 1.94 1.45 -3.09
N TRP A 251 1.65 1.28 -1.82
CA TRP A 251 2.37 0.32 -0.97
C TRP A 251 1.40 -0.59 -0.22
N PHE A 252 1.93 -1.77 0.13
CA PHE A 252 1.20 -2.83 0.80
C PHE A 252 1.98 -3.28 2.03
N CYS A 253 1.26 -3.65 3.07
CA CYS A 253 1.86 -3.98 4.35
C CYS A 253 1.17 -5.14 5.04
N LEU A 254 1.85 -5.67 6.06
CA LEU A 254 1.33 -6.60 7.04
C LEU A 254 1.15 -5.85 8.36
N VAL A 255 -0.05 -5.92 8.91
CA VAL A 255 -0.37 -5.43 10.26
C VAL A 255 -1.20 -6.48 11.00
N GLY A 256 -1.35 -6.32 12.30
CA GLY A 256 -2.32 -7.07 13.10
C GLY A 256 -3.19 -6.14 13.93
N PRO A 257 -4.14 -6.67 14.73
CA PRO A 257 -4.94 -5.87 15.64
C PRO A 257 -4.07 -5.19 16.70
N ALA A 258 -4.55 -4.09 17.26
CA ALA A 258 -3.81 -3.35 18.28
C ALA A 258 -3.52 -4.20 19.52
N GLY A 259 -2.34 -4.01 20.11
CA GLY A 259 -1.96 -4.68 21.36
C GLY A 259 -1.38 -6.10 21.20
N MET A 260 -0.91 -6.46 19.99
CA MET A 260 -0.20 -7.72 19.80
C MET A 260 1.05 -7.83 20.70
N PRO A 261 1.37 -9.03 21.21
CA PRO A 261 2.60 -9.28 21.95
C PRO A 261 3.83 -8.93 21.11
N LYS A 262 4.78 -8.23 21.73
CA LYS A 262 5.95 -7.69 21.04
C LYS A 262 6.82 -8.76 20.38
N ASP A 263 7.02 -9.88 21.03
CA ASP A 263 7.79 -11.02 20.53
C ASP A 263 7.12 -11.71 19.33
N ILE A 264 5.79 -11.76 19.27
CA ILE A 264 5.05 -12.22 18.08
C ILE A 264 5.25 -11.23 16.91
N VAL A 265 5.16 -9.93 17.18
CA VAL A 265 5.41 -8.89 16.18
C VAL A 265 6.83 -8.99 15.63
N GLU A 266 7.84 -9.12 16.51
CA GLU A 266 9.24 -9.26 16.11
C GLU A 266 9.50 -10.54 15.31
N LYS A 267 8.87 -11.66 15.69
CA LYS A 267 8.97 -12.93 14.96
C LYS A 267 8.38 -12.82 13.55
N LEU A 268 7.19 -12.23 13.43
CA LEU A 268 6.53 -11.98 12.14
C LEU A 268 7.35 -11.02 11.26
N ASN A 269 7.81 -9.89 11.82
CA ASN A 269 8.64 -8.93 11.10
C ASN A 269 9.94 -9.56 10.59
N SER A 270 10.67 -10.28 11.46
CA SER A 270 11.93 -10.96 11.09
C SER A 270 11.72 -11.97 9.96
N ALA A 271 10.59 -12.70 9.99
CA ALA A 271 10.25 -13.62 8.91
C ALA A 271 9.97 -12.89 7.60
N VAL A 272 9.19 -11.79 7.63
CA VAL A 272 8.92 -10.97 6.44
C VAL A 272 10.21 -10.42 5.85
N VAL A 273 11.07 -9.79 6.66
CA VAL A 273 12.35 -9.25 6.17
C VAL A 273 13.18 -10.35 5.49
N LYS A 274 13.35 -11.50 6.16
CA LYS A 274 14.10 -12.63 5.61
C LYS A 274 13.52 -13.17 4.29
N ILE A 275 12.18 -13.25 4.17
CA ILE A 275 11.50 -13.69 2.94
C ILE A 275 11.78 -12.71 1.81
N PHE A 276 11.66 -11.41 2.06
CA PHE A 276 11.82 -10.38 1.04
C PHE A 276 13.28 -10.12 0.65
N GLU A 277 14.25 -10.49 1.50
CA GLU A 277 15.67 -10.53 1.19
C GLU A 277 16.09 -11.79 0.42
N ASN A 278 15.27 -12.84 0.41
CA ASN A 278 15.58 -14.08 -0.28
C ASN A 278 15.64 -13.89 -1.79
N ALA A 279 16.78 -14.23 -2.40
CA ALA A 279 17.02 -14.03 -3.83
C ALA A 279 16.02 -14.82 -4.70
N GLU A 280 15.67 -16.05 -4.33
CA GLU A 280 14.72 -16.87 -5.08
C GLU A 280 13.32 -16.26 -5.04
N PHE A 281 12.86 -15.75 -3.89
CA PHE A 281 11.60 -15.05 -3.77
C PHE A 281 11.57 -13.77 -4.62
N GLN A 282 12.67 -13.01 -4.63
CA GLN A 282 12.80 -11.84 -5.47
C GLN A 282 12.71 -12.17 -6.97
N GLU A 283 13.46 -13.18 -7.43
CA GLU A 283 13.47 -13.56 -8.85
C GLU A 283 12.12 -14.15 -9.30
N ARG A 284 11.49 -14.97 -8.49
CA ARG A 284 10.25 -15.66 -8.86
C ARG A 284 8.99 -14.85 -8.65
N PHE A 285 8.99 -13.95 -7.67
CA PHE A 285 7.78 -13.22 -7.28
C PHE A 285 7.89 -11.71 -7.48
N LEU A 286 8.93 -11.04 -6.95
CA LEU A 286 8.97 -9.59 -6.97
C LEU A 286 9.27 -9.03 -8.37
N LYS A 287 10.33 -9.50 -9.01
CA LYS A 287 10.77 -8.97 -10.31
C LYS A 287 9.76 -9.17 -11.44
N PRO A 288 9.14 -10.35 -11.63
CA PRO A 288 8.15 -10.53 -12.70
C PRO A 288 6.92 -9.61 -12.55
N ASN A 289 6.57 -9.26 -11.31
CA ASN A 289 5.45 -8.37 -11.00
C ASN A 289 5.84 -6.89 -10.95
N LEU A 290 7.11 -6.54 -11.12
CA LEU A 290 7.66 -5.20 -10.94
C LEU A 290 7.37 -4.64 -9.53
N PHE A 291 7.38 -5.50 -8.52
CA PHE A 291 7.21 -5.14 -7.13
C PHE A 291 8.54 -4.72 -6.52
N THR A 292 8.57 -3.57 -5.87
CA THR A 292 9.71 -3.10 -5.10
C THR A 292 9.55 -3.55 -3.65
N PRO A 293 10.47 -4.33 -3.07
CA PRO A 293 10.39 -4.69 -1.66
C PRO A 293 10.57 -3.45 -0.78
N ILE A 294 9.74 -3.37 0.28
CA ILE A 294 9.82 -2.32 1.32
C ILE A 294 9.79 -2.93 2.72
N ALA A 295 10.10 -4.23 2.82
CA ALA A 295 10.24 -4.89 4.10
C ALA A 295 11.35 -4.24 4.92
N SER A 296 11.03 -3.86 6.15
CA SER A 296 11.91 -3.11 7.04
C SER A 296 11.59 -3.43 8.50
N PRO A 297 12.47 -3.10 9.44
CA PRO A 297 12.18 -3.19 10.87
C PRO A 297 10.88 -2.48 11.23
N THR A 298 10.12 -3.05 12.18
CA THR A 298 8.80 -2.53 12.58
C THR A 298 8.80 -1.04 12.90
N ALA A 299 9.84 -0.55 13.60
CA ALA A 299 9.93 0.86 13.97
C ALA A 299 10.10 1.79 12.75
N GLU A 300 10.89 1.37 11.75
CA GLU A 300 11.06 2.11 10.50
C GLU A 300 9.75 2.15 9.71
N PHE A 301 9.06 1.01 9.65
CA PHE A 301 7.78 0.94 8.96
C PHE A 301 6.70 1.79 9.65
N ALA A 302 6.64 1.81 10.98
CA ALA A 302 5.73 2.69 11.71
C ALA A 302 6.01 4.17 11.43
N ALA A 303 7.28 4.60 11.47
CA ALA A 303 7.68 5.95 11.12
C ALA A 303 7.35 6.31 9.66
N PHE A 304 7.48 5.35 8.73
CA PHE A 304 7.09 5.52 7.34
C PHE A 304 5.58 5.77 7.19
N ILE A 305 4.71 5.01 7.89
CA ILE A 305 3.26 5.22 7.88
C ILE A 305 2.92 6.65 8.35
N GLU A 306 3.53 7.11 9.45
CA GLU A 306 3.28 8.46 9.98
C GLU A 306 3.70 9.56 9.00
N ALA A 307 4.86 9.42 8.37
CA ALA A 307 5.35 10.39 7.39
C ALA A 307 4.45 10.43 6.14
N ASP A 308 4.06 9.26 5.63
CA ASP A 308 3.20 9.14 4.45
C ASP A 308 1.77 9.63 4.75
N SER A 309 1.28 9.42 6.00
CA SER A 309 -0.01 9.91 6.47
C SER A 309 -0.09 11.45 6.42
N LYS A 310 0.95 12.15 6.89
CA LYS A 310 1.01 13.62 6.81
C LYS A 310 0.99 14.12 5.37
N LYS A 311 1.77 13.47 4.50
CA LYS A 311 1.81 13.80 3.07
C LYS A 311 0.42 13.67 2.43
N TRP A 312 -0.27 12.54 2.66
CA TRP A 312 -1.60 12.34 2.09
C TRP A 312 -2.65 13.26 2.68
N GLN A 313 -2.54 13.61 3.96
CA GLN A 313 -3.39 14.63 4.57
C GLN A 313 -3.28 15.96 3.81
N GLU A 314 -2.06 16.47 3.59
CA GLU A 314 -1.80 17.71 2.87
C GLU A 314 -2.38 17.68 1.43
N VAL A 315 -2.16 16.58 0.71
CA VAL A 315 -2.67 16.41 -0.66
C VAL A 315 -4.20 16.38 -0.70
N ILE A 316 -4.84 15.62 0.19
CA ILE A 316 -6.31 15.46 0.21
C ILE A 316 -6.99 16.76 0.63
N GLU A 317 -6.44 17.49 1.62
CA GLU A 317 -6.93 18.80 2.06
C GLU A 317 -6.78 19.84 0.94
N ALA A 318 -5.60 19.92 0.28
CA ALA A 318 -5.36 20.84 -0.82
C ALA A 318 -6.27 20.57 -2.03
N ALA A 319 -6.51 19.30 -2.34
CA ALA A 319 -7.41 18.88 -3.42
C ALA A 319 -8.90 19.02 -3.05
N ASN A 320 -9.22 19.26 -1.78
CA ASN A 320 -10.58 19.30 -1.24
C ASN A 320 -11.42 18.06 -1.61
N VAL A 321 -10.79 16.88 -1.60
CA VAL A 321 -11.43 15.60 -1.92
C VAL A 321 -12.01 15.01 -0.62
N LYS A 322 -13.32 14.76 -0.61
CA LYS A 322 -14.00 14.09 0.51
C LYS A 322 -15.05 13.12 0.00
N LEU A 323 -15.21 12.03 0.72
CA LEU A 323 -16.26 11.03 0.55
C LEU A 323 -17.15 10.98 1.77
N ASP A 324 -18.45 10.74 1.55
CA ASP A 324 -19.46 10.60 2.61
C ASP A 324 -19.49 9.19 3.18
#